data_e2be55bcb3ec3d9e59ee9437d2486219
#
_entry.id   e2be55bcb3ec3d9e59ee9437d2486219
#
_cell.length_a   1.000
_cell.length_b   1.000
_cell.length_c   1.000
_cell.angle_alpha   90.00
_cell.angle_beta   90.00
_cell.angle_gamma   90.00
#
_symmetry.space_group_name_H-M   'P 1'
#
loop_
_entity.id
_entity.type
_entity.pdbx_description
1 polymer ?
#
loop_
_entity_poly.entity_id
_entity_poly.type
_entity_poly.pdbx_seq_one_letter_code
_entity_poly.pdbx_strand_id
1 'polypeptide(L)'
;MAIKKVIYVNTYAYKGQHEVINAALLSAICEIFEEIKVYTGKLSWRILLNYIRRKDLIVRYIGVVSGKSKIANVLRYFVSAMYNLLILFISPRCCVIIYVFNNLFSLHIINWLNKLLKRNVLIVCHGEMELLISSEGGMQAKIMRNLCRNFFKKNNYSADINFCVLGDCIIDNLKDILTKQQLKHFKSIDHPFFSEYREFLINNSLGVLKIGTVGELNTYKGANDYLELIKKLSGDIKNKFSLYAIGAVKDNYEELLENGVIIPGGKYGLDRISFDSYVKELDYILYFYGIEKYKLIASGAIFDAIRHQKPIIALKNTYFEYLSNKYGDIGFLCDNIEQMATIIENLSTTISMKFNFSNYYVNLNQASFIKHFRKLIFDSYI
;
A
#
# COMPACT_ATOMS: atom_id res chain seq x y z
N MET A 1 24.63 21.97 -8.63
CA MET A 1 24.68 20.99 -9.75
C MET A 1 23.45 20.12 -9.67
N ALA A 2 22.58 20.15 -10.66
CA ALA A 2 21.40 19.27 -10.65
C ALA A 2 21.82 17.81 -10.67
N ILE A 3 21.27 16.99 -9.79
CA ILE A 3 21.56 15.54 -9.77
C ILE A 3 20.87 14.91 -10.97
N LYS A 4 21.67 14.44 -11.94
CA LYS A 4 21.17 13.89 -13.21
C LYS A 4 21.03 12.36 -13.20
N LYS A 5 21.63 11.70 -12.19
CA LYS A 5 21.80 10.25 -12.13
C LYS A 5 21.03 9.65 -10.96
N VAL A 6 20.34 8.53 -11.21
CA VAL A 6 19.61 7.80 -10.18
C VAL A 6 19.85 6.29 -10.27
N ILE A 7 19.80 5.66 -9.11
CA ILE A 7 19.84 4.20 -8.98
C ILE A 7 18.55 3.76 -8.32
N TYR A 8 17.69 3.10 -9.09
CA TYR A 8 16.46 2.48 -8.61
C TYR A 8 16.75 1.07 -8.10
N VAL A 9 16.37 0.77 -6.87
CA VAL A 9 16.75 -0.46 -6.18
C VAL A 9 15.50 -1.21 -5.68
N ASN A 10 15.15 -2.28 -6.38
CA ASN A 10 14.04 -3.18 -6.04
C ASN A 10 14.56 -4.60 -5.81
N THR A 11 15.13 -4.83 -4.64
CA THR A 11 15.80 -6.09 -4.29
C THR A 11 14.91 -7.09 -3.58
N TYR A 12 13.73 -6.66 -3.12
CA TYR A 12 12.84 -7.49 -2.31
C TYR A 12 11.62 -8.02 -3.06
N ALA A 13 11.01 -7.21 -3.94
CA ALA A 13 9.76 -7.57 -4.58
C ALA A 13 9.87 -8.85 -5.43
N TYR A 14 9.01 -9.82 -5.12
CA TYR A 14 8.85 -11.04 -5.89
C TYR A 14 7.56 -10.96 -6.72
N LYS A 15 7.68 -11.08 -8.04
CA LYS A 15 6.59 -10.87 -9.00
C LYS A 15 5.98 -9.46 -8.87
N GLY A 16 4.65 -9.37 -8.73
CA GLY A 16 3.88 -8.13 -8.63
C GLY A 16 3.75 -7.52 -7.23
N GLN A 17 4.61 -7.90 -6.27
CA GLN A 17 4.56 -7.23 -4.95
C GLN A 17 4.81 -5.73 -5.07
N HIS A 18 3.91 -4.91 -4.50
CA HIS A 18 3.96 -3.45 -4.57
C HIS A 18 4.00 -2.89 -6.00
N GLU A 19 3.38 -3.59 -6.96
CA GLU A 19 3.45 -3.29 -8.40
C GLU A 19 3.11 -1.84 -8.70
N VAL A 20 1.98 -1.34 -8.21
CA VAL A 20 1.47 0.00 -8.50
C VAL A 20 2.45 1.08 -8.07
N ILE A 21 2.89 1.06 -6.82
CA ILE A 21 3.83 2.06 -6.29
C ILE A 21 5.21 1.95 -6.94
N ASN A 22 5.71 0.73 -7.16
CA ASN A 22 7.00 0.50 -7.80
C ASN A 22 7.00 1.00 -9.25
N ALA A 23 5.91 0.79 -9.97
CA ALA A 23 5.72 1.28 -11.34
C ALA A 23 5.62 2.82 -11.37
N ALA A 24 4.88 3.42 -10.44
CA ALA A 24 4.75 4.87 -10.35
C ALA A 24 6.09 5.55 -10.04
N LEU A 25 6.84 5.01 -9.07
CA LEU A 25 8.17 5.51 -8.74
C LEU A 25 9.13 5.42 -9.93
N LEU A 26 9.17 4.27 -10.61
CA LEU A 26 10.04 4.09 -11.77
C LEU A 26 9.63 4.98 -12.94
N SER A 27 8.33 5.16 -13.19
CA SER A 27 7.82 6.10 -14.19
C SER A 27 8.22 7.54 -13.87
N ALA A 28 8.06 7.97 -12.61
CA ALA A 28 8.49 9.30 -12.17
C ALA A 28 10.02 9.49 -12.33
N ILE A 29 10.79 8.48 -11.98
CA ILE A 29 12.25 8.48 -12.17
C ILE A 29 12.60 8.65 -13.64
N CYS A 30 11.90 7.99 -14.55
CA CYS A 30 12.11 8.10 -16.00
C CYS A 30 11.88 9.51 -16.55
N GLU A 31 11.01 10.29 -15.91
CA GLU A 31 10.70 11.68 -16.31
C GLU A 31 11.60 12.73 -15.65
N ILE A 32 12.29 12.36 -14.56
CA ILE A 32 13.05 13.32 -13.75
C ILE A 32 14.54 13.24 -14.05
N PHE A 33 15.08 12.04 -14.28
CA PHE A 33 16.51 11.81 -14.37
C PHE A 33 16.96 11.47 -15.78
N GLU A 34 18.17 11.92 -16.14
CA GLU A 34 18.78 11.65 -17.44
C GLU A 34 19.39 10.24 -17.49
N GLU A 35 20.14 9.84 -16.47
CA GLU A 35 20.81 8.54 -16.38
C GLU A 35 20.19 7.68 -15.30
N ILE A 36 19.65 6.53 -15.67
CA ILE A 36 18.91 5.64 -14.77
C ILE A 36 19.52 4.24 -14.79
N LYS A 37 19.93 3.79 -13.61
CA LYS A 37 20.35 2.42 -13.37
C LYS A 37 19.33 1.70 -12.49
N VAL A 38 18.90 0.52 -12.93
CA VAL A 38 17.85 -0.26 -12.27
C VAL A 38 18.44 -1.57 -11.77
N TYR A 39 18.30 -1.87 -10.48
CA TYR A 39 18.56 -3.17 -9.89
C TYR A 39 17.24 -3.81 -9.49
N THR A 40 16.87 -4.93 -10.10
CA THR A 40 15.58 -5.59 -9.85
C THR A 40 15.60 -7.07 -10.23
N GLY A 41 14.66 -7.83 -9.67
CA GLY A 41 14.42 -9.21 -10.08
C GLY A 41 13.82 -9.30 -11.49
N LYS A 42 14.20 -10.33 -12.26
CA LYS A 42 13.74 -10.51 -13.65
C LYS A 42 12.21 -10.58 -13.79
N LEU A 43 11.52 -11.22 -12.83
CA LEU A 43 10.06 -11.33 -12.88
C LEU A 43 9.37 -9.99 -12.57
N SER A 44 9.85 -9.25 -11.58
CA SER A 44 9.33 -7.91 -11.26
C SER A 44 9.59 -6.94 -12.41
N TRP A 45 10.76 -7.02 -13.06
CA TRP A 45 11.07 -6.19 -14.21
C TRP A 45 10.09 -6.39 -15.38
N ARG A 46 9.77 -7.66 -15.72
CA ARG A 46 8.79 -7.96 -16.77
C ARG A 46 7.43 -7.28 -16.52
N ILE A 47 7.01 -7.21 -15.25
CA ILE A 47 5.75 -6.56 -14.87
C ILE A 47 5.89 -5.05 -14.99
N LEU A 48 6.97 -4.46 -14.48
CA LEU A 48 7.21 -3.02 -14.53
C LEU A 48 7.30 -2.47 -15.95
N LEU A 49 7.79 -3.26 -16.91
CA LEU A 49 7.86 -2.87 -18.33
C LEU A 49 6.50 -2.49 -18.93
N ASN A 50 5.39 -3.00 -18.41
CA ASN A 50 4.05 -2.63 -18.88
C ASN A 50 3.67 -1.17 -18.56
N TYR A 51 4.39 -0.52 -17.65
CA TYR A 51 4.11 0.84 -17.18
C TYR A 51 5.13 1.88 -17.66
N ILE A 52 6.21 1.45 -18.32
CA ILE A 52 7.35 2.32 -18.66
C ILE A 52 7.45 2.45 -20.17
N ARG A 53 7.55 3.68 -20.66
CA ARG A 53 7.76 3.97 -22.10
C ARG A 53 9.24 4.11 -22.46
N ARG A 54 10.07 4.50 -21.49
CA ARG A 54 11.50 4.76 -21.69
C ARG A 54 12.29 3.45 -21.81
N LYS A 55 13.16 3.34 -22.83
CA LYS A 55 13.89 2.09 -23.16
C LYS A 55 15.40 2.15 -22.87
N ASP A 56 15.97 3.32 -22.68
CA ASP A 56 17.40 3.57 -22.48
C ASP A 56 17.86 3.38 -21.02
N LEU A 57 17.28 2.43 -20.31
CA LEU A 57 17.57 2.13 -18.92
C LEU A 57 18.69 1.08 -18.80
N ILE A 58 19.64 1.32 -17.89
CA ILE A 58 20.68 0.32 -17.57
C ILE A 58 20.14 -0.65 -16.53
N VAL A 59 19.63 -1.79 -16.95
CA VAL A 59 19.03 -2.79 -16.07
C VAL A 59 20.05 -3.85 -15.64
N ARG A 60 20.13 -4.09 -14.33
CA ARG A 60 20.94 -5.14 -13.71
C ARG A 60 20.03 -6.10 -12.95
N TYR A 61 19.96 -7.32 -13.42
CA TYR A 61 19.15 -8.35 -12.76
C TYR A 61 19.87 -8.88 -11.52
N ILE A 62 19.11 -9.01 -10.44
CA ILE A 62 19.53 -9.59 -9.17
C ILE A 62 18.74 -10.86 -8.88
N GLY A 63 19.32 -11.74 -8.09
CA GLY A 63 18.64 -12.94 -7.60
C GLY A 63 17.64 -12.59 -6.50
N VAL A 64 16.34 -12.80 -6.77
CA VAL A 64 15.28 -12.66 -5.75
C VAL A 64 14.79 -14.04 -5.37
N VAL A 65 14.84 -14.37 -4.08
CA VAL A 65 14.40 -15.68 -3.56
C VAL A 65 12.91 -15.88 -3.87
N SER A 66 12.60 -16.97 -4.54
CA SER A 66 11.23 -17.33 -4.94
C SER A 66 10.47 -18.01 -3.81
N GLY A 67 9.13 -18.05 -3.94
CA GLY A 67 8.23 -18.75 -3.01
C GLY A 67 7.51 -17.83 -2.02
N LYS A 68 6.45 -18.40 -1.40
CA LYS A 68 5.57 -17.71 -0.43
C LYS A 68 5.74 -18.25 1.00
N SER A 69 6.60 -19.24 1.23
CA SER A 69 6.83 -19.80 2.56
C SER A 69 7.49 -18.80 3.51
N LYS A 70 7.33 -18.99 4.81
CA LYS A 70 7.98 -18.15 5.84
C LYS A 70 9.50 -18.16 5.69
N ILE A 71 10.08 -19.31 5.40
CA ILE A 71 11.54 -19.46 5.19
C ILE A 71 11.99 -18.68 3.96
N ALA A 72 11.28 -18.82 2.82
CA ALA A 72 11.59 -18.07 1.61
C ALA A 72 11.51 -16.55 1.83
N ASN A 73 10.56 -16.08 2.63
CA ASN A 73 10.46 -14.67 2.99
C ASN A 73 11.64 -14.18 3.83
N VAL A 74 12.08 -14.94 4.83
CA VAL A 74 13.26 -14.59 5.65
C VAL A 74 14.52 -14.56 4.79
N LEU A 75 14.73 -15.58 3.95
CA LEU A 75 15.87 -15.63 3.03
C LEU A 75 15.85 -14.45 2.05
N ARG A 76 14.69 -14.10 1.53
CA ARG A 76 14.51 -12.94 0.65
C ARG A 76 14.89 -11.64 1.35
N TYR A 77 14.48 -11.45 2.60
CA TYR A 77 14.88 -10.29 3.41
C TYR A 77 16.40 -10.22 3.55
N PHE A 78 17.05 -11.34 3.86
CA PHE A 78 18.50 -11.40 4.03
C PHE A 78 19.24 -11.11 2.72
N VAL A 79 18.88 -11.80 1.64
CA VAL A 79 19.49 -11.60 0.31
C VAL A 79 19.28 -10.17 -0.18
N SER A 80 18.07 -9.62 0.00
CA SER A 80 17.78 -8.22 -0.31
C SER A 80 18.65 -7.26 0.49
N ALA A 81 18.88 -7.54 1.78
CA ALA A 81 19.74 -6.72 2.63
C ALA A 81 21.19 -6.71 2.10
N MET A 82 21.71 -7.86 1.70
CA MET A 82 23.07 -7.95 1.14
C MET A 82 23.21 -7.14 -0.17
N TYR A 83 22.23 -7.25 -1.07
CA TYR A 83 22.24 -6.43 -2.29
C TYR A 83 22.14 -4.92 -1.98
N ASN A 84 21.30 -4.52 -1.01
CA ASN A 84 21.17 -3.13 -0.63
C ASN A 84 22.51 -2.55 -0.13
N LEU A 85 23.25 -3.29 0.69
CA LEU A 85 24.57 -2.88 1.18
C LEU A 85 25.60 -2.80 0.05
N LEU A 86 25.63 -3.81 -0.82
CA LEU A 86 26.54 -3.81 -1.96
C LEU A 86 26.27 -2.60 -2.88
N ILE A 87 25.00 -2.33 -3.19
CA ILE A 87 24.62 -1.22 -4.07
C ILE A 87 25.00 0.10 -3.42
N LEU A 88 24.76 0.29 -2.11
CA LEU A 88 25.22 1.49 -1.39
C LEU A 88 26.71 1.72 -1.57
N PHE A 89 27.50 0.65 -1.38
CA PHE A 89 28.97 0.72 -1.41
C PHE A 89 29.51 1.08 -2.80
N ILE A 90 29.00 0.44 -3.87
CA ILE A 90 29.47 0.64 -5.24
C ILE A 90 28.89 1.89 -5.93
N SER A 91 27.90 2.53 -5.33
CA SER A 91 27.21 3.68 -5.94
C SER A 91 28.09 4.93 -5.88
N PRO A 92 28.15 5.75 -6.93
CA PRO A 92 28.87 7.02 -6.90
C PRO A 92 28.12 8.09 -6.09
N ARG A 93 28.85 9.09 -5.59
CA ARG A 93 28.25 10.19 -4.79
C ARG A 93 27.32 11.11 -5.58
N CYS A 94 27.50 11.21 -6.88
CA CYS A 94 26.69 12.06 -7.76
C CYS A 94 25.30 11.49 -8.10
N CYS A 95 24.91 10.34 -7.51
CA CYS A 95 23.63 9.70 -7.76
C CYS A 95 22.71 9.79 -6.54
N VAL A 96 21.39 9.80 -6.78
CA VAL A 96 20.40 9.45 -5.76
C VAL A 96 20.16 7.95 -5.80
N ILE A 97 20.21 7.28 -4.68
CA ILE A 97 19.84 5.86 -4.53
C ILE A 97 18.44 5.80 -3.96
N ILE A 98 17.51 5.17 -4.67
CA ILE A 98 16.13 5.02 -4.25
C ILE A 98 15.85 3.55 -3.95
N TYR A 99 15.79 3.20 -2.67
CA TYR A 99 15.34 1.89 -2.21
C TYR A 99 13.81 1.91 -2.15
N VAL A 100 13.16 1.15 -3.03
CA VAL A 100 11.69 1.09 -3.08
C VAL A 100 11.08 0.19 -2.01
N PHE A 101 11.90 -0.36 -1.15
CA PHE A 101 11.50 -1.15 0.00
C PHE A 101 12.46 -0.93 1.18
N ASN A 102 11.90 -0.62 2.34
CA ASN A 102 12.65 -0.44 3.57
C ASN A 102 12.99 -1.80 4.20
N ASN A 103 14.18 -2.29 3.93
CA ASN A 103 14.66 -3.55 4.48
C ASN A 103 15.30 -3.33 5.86
N LEU A 104 14.58 -3.68 6.93
CA LEU A 104 15.00 -3.46 8.31
C LEU A 104 16.31 -4.17 8.69
N PHE A 105 16.70 -5.26 8.01
CA PHE A 105 17.98 -5.95 8.28
C PHE A 105 19.18 -5.14 7.80
N SER A 106 19.06 -4.44 6.67
CA SER A 106 20.14 -3.61 6.15
C SER A 106 20.15 -2.19 6.71
N LEU A 107 19.00 -1.71 7.23
CA LEU A 107 18.77 -0.30 7.53
C LEU A 107 19.78 0.30 8.53
N HIS A 108 20.09 -0.42 9.61
CA HIS A 108 21.09 0.02 10.59
C HIS A 108 22.49 0.17 9.96
N ILE A 109 22.86 -0.82 9.13
CA ILE A 109 24.18 -0.86 8.49
C ILE A 109 24.24 0.21 7.39
N ILE A 110 23.18 0.40 6.60
CA ILE A 110 23.05 1.47 5.61
C ILE A 110 23.27 2.82 6.30
N ASN A 111 22.58 3.08 7.41
CA ASN A 111 22.71 4.33 8.14
C ASN A 111 24.14 4.58 8.63
N TRP A 112 24.75 3.55 9.24
CA TRP A 112 26.12 3.65 9.73
C TRP A 112 27.13 3.87 8.61
N LEU A 113 27.08 3.06 7.56
CA LEU A 113 27.96 3.21 6.38
C LEU A 113 27.75 4.56 5.69
N ASN A 114 26.52 5.03 5.61
CA ASN A 114 26.22 6.28 4.89
C ASN A 114 26.72 7.54 5.61
N LYS A 115 26.95 7.49 6.92
CA LYS A 115 27.66 8.57 7.63
C LYS A 115 29.08 8.78 7.10
N LEU A 116 29.71 7.72 6.57
CA LEU A 116 31.04 7.75 5.97
C LEU A 116 30.97 7.98 4.46
N LEU A 117 30.09 7.28 3.77
CA LEU A 117 29.98 7.28 2.31
C LEU A 117 29.32 8.54 1.74
N LYS A 118 28.43 9.18 2.53
CA LYS A 118 27.69 10.41 2.17
C LYS A 118 26.99 10.27 0.81
N ARG A 119 26.18 9.21 0.65
CA ARG A 119 25.34 8.98 -0.54
C ARG A 119 23.97 9.58 -0.32
N ASN A 120 23.40 10.20 -1.35
CA ASN A 120 22.00 10.64 -1.34
C ASN A 120 21.08 9.42 -1.41
N VAL A 121 20.37 9.12 -0.34
CA VAL A 121 19.55 7.90 -0.19
C VAL A 121 18.11 8.27 0.14
N LEU A 122 17.17 7.79 -0.68
CA LEU A 122 15.74 7.80 -0.40
C LEU A 122 15.26 6.38 -0.15
N ILE A 123 14.59 6.15 0.96
CA ILE A 123 14.01 4.85 1.33
C ILE A 123 12.50 5.00 1.36
N VAL A 124 11.79 4.24 0.51
CA VAL A 124 10.33 4.23 0.49
C VAL A 124 9.84 3.27 1.57
N CYS A 125 9.04 3.79 2.48
CA CYS A 125 8.47 3.06 3.60
C CYS A 125 7.07 2.57 3.28
N HIS A 126 6.78 1.34 3.65
CA HIS A 126 5.50 0.66 3.44
C HIS A 126 4.92 0.16 4.77
N GLY A 127 4.35 -1.05 4.77
CA GLY A 127 3.69 -1.65 5.93
C GLY A 127 4.57 -1.88 7.15
N GLU A 128 5.89 -1.90 7.01
CA GLU A 128 6.83 -2.08 8.11
C GLU A 128 6.81 -0.91 9.11
N MET A 129 6.34 0.26 8.72
CA MET A 129 6.25 1.40 9.64
C MET A 129 5.25 1.17 10.78
N GLU A 130 4.21 0.38 10.57
CA GLU A 130 3.24 -0.01 11.61
C GLU A 130 3.90 -0.78 12.77
N LEU A 131 5.05 -1.41 12.53
CA LEU A 131 5.84 -2.08 13.56
C LEU A 131 6.34 -1.12 14.67
N LEU A 132 6.34 0.18 14.44
CA LEU A 132 6.68 1.17 15.47
C LEU A 132 5.67 1.18 16.61
N ILE A 133 4.40 0.95 16.32
CA ILE A 133 3.28 1.03 17.27
C ILE A 133 2.67 -0.34 17.57
N SER A 134 2.63 -1.25 16.62
CA SER A 134 2.04 -2.59 16.78
C SER A 134 2.63 -3.36 17.95
N SER A 135 1.79 -4.11 18.68
CA SER A 135 2.18 -5.03 19.75
C SER A 135 1.96 -6.50 19.38
N GLU A 136 1.22 -6.76 18.30
CA GLU A 136 0.72 -8.08 17.91
C GLU A 136 1.75 -8.94 17.15
N GLY A 137 1.51 -10.25 17.14
CA GLY A 137 2.24 -11.24 16.35
C GLY A 137 3.32 -12.02 17.11
N GLY A 138 3.75 -13.13 16.51
CA GLY A 138 4.69 -14.09 17.11
C GLY A 138 6.15 -13.60 17.15
N MET A 139 7.09 -14.52 17.42
CA MET A 139 8.51 -14.22 17.62
C MET A 139 9.15 -13.46 16.44
N GLN A 140 8.83 -13.81 15.20
CA GLN A 140 9.34 -13.11 14.01
C GLN A 140 8.90 -11.64 13.99
N ALA A 141 7.62 -11.38 14.26
CA ALA A 141 7.09 -10.01 14.36
C ALA A 141 7.76 -9.23 15.50
N LYS A 142 8.04 -9.88 16.64
CA LYS A 142 8.76 -9.27 17.76
C LYS A 142 10.18 -8.86 17.38
N ILE A 143 10.91 -9.69 16.64
CA ILE A 143 12.26 -9.36 16.14
C ILE A 143 12.19 -8.16 15.19
N MET A 144 11.27 -8.17 14.22
CA MET A 144 11.12 -7.09 13.25
C MET A 144 10.71 -5.78 13.93
N ARG A 145 9.81 -5.83 14.94
CA ARG A 145 9.45 -4.65 15.76
C ARG A 145 10.66 -4.08 16.49
N ASN A 146 11.46 -4.94 17.10
CA ASN A 146 12.66 -4.49 17.82
C ASN A 146 13.67 -3.82 16.88
N LEU A 147 13.89 -4.39 15.70
CA LEU A 147 14.75 -3.77 14.68
C LEU A 147 14.20 -2.41 14.24
N CYS A 148 12.90 -2.34 13.94
CA CYS A 148 12.24 -1.12 13.53
C CYS A 148 12.30 -0.03 14.60
N ARG A 149 11.88 -0.35 15.83
CA ARG A 149 11.90 0.58 16.98
C ARG A 149 13.29 1.03 17.36
N ASN A 150 14.25 0.12 17.40
CA ASN A 150 15.64 0.45 17.70
C ASN A 150 16.24 1.36 16.63
N PHE A 151 15.89 1.16 15.37
CA PHE A 151 16.34 2.07 14.32
C PHE A 151 15.69 3.45 14.46
N PHE A 152 14.38 3.52 14.30
CA PHE A 152 13.68 4.79 14.15
C PHE A 152 13.64 5.64 15.44
N LYS A 153 13.54 5.01 16.63
CA LYS A 153 13.46 5.76 17.90
C LYS A 153 14.80 6.11 18.51
N LYS A 154 15.86 5.35 18.22
CA LYS A 154 17.13 5.47 18.95
C LYS A 154 18.30 6.01 18.13
N ASN A 155 18.19 6.03 16.79
CA ASN A 155 19.31 6.46 15.97
C ASN A 155 19.23 7.91 15.55
N ASN A 156 20.41 8.53 15.44
CA ASN A 156 20.62 9.72 14.62
C ASN A 156 20.89 9.25 13.19
N TYR A 157 20.06 9.69 12.25
CA TYR A 157 20.21 9.30 10.85
C TYR A 157 21.39 10.02 10.19
N SER A 158 21.97 9.41 9.16
CA SER A 158 22.90 10.09 8.26
C SER A 158 22.19 11.26 7.60
N ALA A 159 22.84 12.42 7.48
CA ALA A 159 22.24 13.64 6.93
C ALA A 159 21.66 13.44 5.53
N ASP A 160 22.26 12.54 4.75
CA ASP A 160 21.92 12.29 3.35
C ASP A 160 20.89 11.16 3.16
N ILE A 161 20.28 10.65 4.26
CA ILE A 161 19.21 9.66 4.20
C ILE A 161 17.87 10.34 4.44
N ASN A 162 16.92 10.13 3.53
CA ASN A 162 15.53 10.52 3.68
C ASN A 162 14.61 9.29 3.57
N PHE A 163 13.45 9.34 4.25
CA PHE A 163 12.41 8.33 4.24
C PHE A 163 11.17 8.91 3.57
N CYS A 164 10.59 8.18 2.63
CA CYS A 164 9.36 8.55 1.95
C CYS A 164 8.20 7.69 2.45
N VAL A 165 7.20 8.31 3.06
CA VAL A 165 5.96 7.66 3.48
C VAL A 165 4.80 8.00 2.54
N LEU A 166 3.74 7.20 2.53
CA LEU A 166 2.68 7.25 1.52
C LEU A 166 1.41 7.96 2.05
N GLY A 167 1.56 9.19 2.49
CA GLY A 167 0.50 10.06 2.99
C GLY A 167 0.96 11.00 4.09
N ASP A 168 0.45 12.23 4.11
CA ASP A 168 0.83 13.25 5.10
C ASP A 168 0.41 12.84 6.51
N CYS A 169 -0.75 12.15 6.66
CA CYS A 169 -1.22 11.64 7.95
C CYS A 169 -0.21 10.72 8.66
N ILE A 170 0.64 10.01 7.90
CA ILE A 170 1.68 9.17 8.47
C ILE A 170 2.74 10.04 9.15
N ILE A 171 3.13 11.17 8.54
CA ILE A 171 4.03 12.13 9.17
C ILE A 171 3.41 12.72 10.42
N ASP A 172 2.12 13.06 10.38
CA ASP A 172 1.41 13.60 11.54
C ASP A 172 1.41 12.61 12.71
N ASN A 173 1.12 11.34 12.44
CA ASN A 173 1.18 10.28 13.47
C ASN A 173 2.62 9.98 13.96
N LEU A 174 3.63 10.19 13.13
CA LEU A 174 5.03 10.04 13.54
C LEU A 174 5.51 11.14 14.50
N LYS A 175 4.83 12.31 14.57
CA LYS A 175 5.16 13.41 15.49
C LYS A 175 5.10 12.98 16.96
N ASP A 176 4.22 12.04 17.29
CA ASP A 176 4.07 11.50 18.64
C ASP A 176 5.11 10.40 18.98
N ILE A 177 5.87 9.95 17.99
CA ILE A 177 6.77 8.79 18.11
C ILE A 177 8.24 9.18 17.97
N LEU A 178 8.52 10.15 17.09
CA LEU A 178 9.86 10.55 16.70
C LEU A 178 10.18 11.99 17.13
N THR A 179 11.45 12.26 17.34
CA THR A 179 11.92 13.62 17.65
C THR A 179 11.80 14.54 16.43
N LYS A 180 11.72 15.87 16.66
CA LYS A 180 11.72 16.87 15.60
C LYS A 180 12.92 16.74 14.66
N GLN A 181 14.08 16.32 15.17
CA GLN A 181 15.27 16.12 14.34
C GLN A 181 15.13 14.90 13.42
N GLN A 182 14.58 13.79 13.93
CA GLN A 182 14.32 12.59 13.12
C GLN A 182 13.27 12.87 12.05
N LEU A 183 12.20 13.61 12.38
CA LEU A 183 11.13 13.96 11.45
C LEU A 183 11.60 14.78 10.24
N LYS A 184 12.68 15.55 10.34
CA LYS A 184 13.25 16.28 9.17
C LYS A 184 13.65 15.35 8.03
N HIS A 185 13.97 14.11 8.32
CA HIS A 185 14.31 13.09 7.32
C HIS A 185 13.11 12.43 6.66
N PHE A 186 11.88 12.67 7.15
CA PHE A 186 10.67 12.10 6.59
C PHE A 186 10.04 13.06 5.58
N LYS A 187 9.66 12.51 4.45
CA LYS A 187 8.92 13.17 3.38
C LYS A 187 7.70 12.33 3.06
N SER A 188 6.63 12.95 2.62
CA SER A 188 5.42 12.26 2.21
C SER A 188 5.11 12.47 0.74
N ILE A 189 4.47 11.48 0.17
CA ILE A 189 3.81 11.53 -1.13
C ILE A 189 2.58 10.64 -1.05
N ASP A 190 1.48 11.03 -1.68
CA ASP A 190 0.31 10.17 -1.68
C ASP A 190 0.51 8.95 -2.56
N HIS A 191 -0.09 7.84 -2.13
CA HIS A 191 -0.03 6.60 -2.89
C HIS A 191 -0.73 6.79 -4.24
N PRO A 192 -0.04 6.57 -5.36
CA PRO A 192 -0.63 6.74 -6.68
C PRO A 192 -1.50 5.57 -7.06
N PHE A 193 -2.37 5.79 -8.06
CA PHE A 193 -3.01 4.68 -8.76
C PHE A 193 -3.06 4.93 -10.27
N PHE A 194 -3.02 3.84 -11.03
CA PHE A 194 -3.07 3.89 -12.49
C PHE A 194 -4.49 3.55 -12.95
N SER A 195 -5.27 4.58 -13.23
CA SER A 195 -6.57 4.43 -13.89
C SER A 195 -6.97 5.76 -14.52
N GLU A 196 -7.63 5.69 -15.64
CA GLU A 196 -8.29 6.85 -16.25
C GLU A 196 -9.69 6.99 -15.64
N TYR A 197 -10.09 8.22 -15.36
CA TYR A 197 -11.46 8.48 -14.98
C TYR A 197 -12.39 8.13 -16.15
N ARG A 198 -13.34 7.27 -15.90
CA ARG A 198 -14.45 6.99 -16.80
C ARG A 198 -15.72 7.13 -16.01
N GLU A 199 -16.65 7.91 -16.52
CA GLU A 199 -17.96 7.99 -15.91
C GLU A 199 -18.63 6.61 -16.04
N PHE A 200 -18.77 5.90 -14.93
CA PHE A 200 -19.53 4.65 -14.94
C PHE A 200 -21.01 5.00 -14.82
N LEU A 201 -21.80 4.58 -15.82
CA LEU A 201 -23.24 4.53 -15.66
C LEU A 201 -23.54 3.57 -14.51
N ILE A 202 -24.17 4.09 -13.47
CA ILE A 202 -24.66 3.27 -12.37
C ILE A 202 -25.75 2.41 -12.96
N ASN A 203 -25.48 1.14 -13.15
CA ASN A 203 -26.54 0.19 -13.45
C ASN A 203 -27.38 0.07 -12.18
N ASN A 204 -28.53 0.71 -12.16
CA ASN A 204 -29.57 0.44 -11.18
C ASN A 204 -30.09 -0.97 -11.47
N SER A 205 -29.38 -1.99 -11.00
CA SER A 205 -29.91 -3.35 -11.00
C SER A 205 -31.07 -3.39 -10.01
N LEU A 206 -32.28 -3.48 -10.51
CA LEU A 206 -33.44 -3.88 -9.70
C LEU A 206 -33.18 -5.31 -9.22
N GLY A 207 -32.51 -5.45 -8.07
CA GLY A 207 -32.11 -6.76 -7.57
C GLY A 207 -31.44 -6.72 -6.20
N VAL A 208 -30.90 -7.84 -5.81
CA VAL A 208 -30.15 -8.02 -4.57
C VAL A 208 -28.83 -7.25 -4.65
N LEU A 209 -28.57 -6.36 -3.68
CA LEU A 209 -27.31 -5.60 -3.61
C LEU A 209 -26.13 -6.53 -3.32
N LYS A 210 -25.02 -6.34 -4.04
CA LYS A 210 -23.78 -7.08 -3.86
C LYS A 210 -22.81 -6.26 -3.02
N ILE A 211 -22.51 -6.73 -1.83
CA ILE A 211 -21.65 -6.05 -0.86
C ILE A 211 -20.50 -6.97 -0.47
N GLY A 212 -19.28 -6.49 -0.45
CA GLY A 212 -18.18 -7.40 -0.10
C GLY A 212 -16.87 -6.72 0.21
N THR A 213 -15.97 -7.47 0.85
CA THR A 213 -14.59 -7.06 1.07
C THR A 213 -13.70 -7.46 -0.10
N VAL A 214 -12.60 -6.73 -0.30
CA VAL A 214 -11.64 -6.95 -1.41
C VAL A 214 -10.21 -7.10 -0.91
N GLY A 215 -9.42 -7.92 -1.62
CA GLY A 215 -8.04 -8.21 -1.29
C GLY A 215 -7.89 -9.40 -0.34
N GLU A 216 -6.77 -9.49 0.37
CA GLU A 216 -6.55 -10.55 1.35
C GLU A 216 -7.37 -10.27 2.61
N LEU A 217 -8.19 -11.22 3.05
CA LEU A 217 -8.94 -11.19 4.30
C LEU A 217 -8.30 -12.13 5.32
N ASN A 218 -7.87 -11.57 6.43
CA ASN A 218 -7.31 -12.27 7.58
C ASN A 218 -7.72 -11.56 8.88
N THR A 219 -7.37 -12.10 10.04
CA THR A 219 -7.71 -11.52 11.34
C THR A 219 -7.25 -10.07 11.47
N TYR A 220 -6.04 -9.74 11.00
CA TYR A 220 -5.54 -8.36 11.03
C TYR A 220 -6.39 -7.41 10.17
N LYS A 221 -6.93 -7.90 9.06
CA LYS A 221 -7.78 -7.13 8.13
C LYS A 221 -9.27 -7.28 8.42
N GLY A 222 -9.63 -7.80 9.59
CA GLY A 222 -11.01 -7.80 10.07
C GLY A 222 -11.86 -9.00 9.65
N ALA A 223 -11.27 -10.21 9.50
CA ALA A 223 -12.07 -11.42 9.25
C ALA A 223 -13.08 -11.69 10.37
N ASN A 224 -12.73 -11.41 11.64
CA ASN A 224 -13.63 -11.52 12.78
C ASN A 224 -14.74 -10.45 12.74
N ASP A 225 -14.36 -9.21 12.39
CA ASP A 225 -15.29 -8.09 12.29
C ASP A 225 -16.33 -8.33 11.18
N TYR A 226 -15.92 -9.01 10.09
CA TYR A 226 -16.85 -9.37 9.04
C TYR A 226 -17.88 -10.40 9.51
N LEU A 227 -17.45 -11.43 10.25
CA LEU A 227 -18.36 -12.38 10.87
C LEU A 227 -19.33 -11.72 11.87
N GLU A 228 -18.80 -10.78 12.67
CA GLU A 228 -19.62 -10.01 13.60
C GLU A 228 -20.69 -9.20 12.86
N LEU A 229 -20.31 -8.52 11.78
CA LEU A 229 -21.27 -7.80 10.93
C LEU A 229 -22.37 -8.74 10.41
N ILE A 230 -22.01 -9.90 9.88
CA ILE A 230 -22.97 -10.86 9.33
C ILE A 230 -23.97 -11.34 10.42
N LYS A 231 -23.48 -11.55 11.65
CA LYS A 231 -24.33 -11.95 12.77
C LYS A 231 -25.30 -10.84 13.22
N LYS A 232 -24.93 -9.58 13.04
CA LYS A 232 -25.76 -8.42 13.37
C LYS A 232 -26.84 -8.12 12.32
N LEU A 233 -26.57 -8.44 11.05
CA LEU A 233 -27.56 -8.28 9.99
C LEU A 233 -28.75 -9.22 10.22
N SER A 234 -29.96 -8.68 10.31
CA SER A 234 -31.19 -9.45 10.57
C SER A 234 -31.50 -10.45 9.44
N GLY A 235 -32.25 -11.52 9.78
CA GLY A 235 -32.53 -12.63 8.86
C GLY A 235 -33.21 -12.21 7.54
N ASP A 236 -34.15 -11.27 7.60
CA ASP A 236 -34.88 -10.75 6.43
C ASP A 236 -34.00 -9.94 5.48
N ILE A 237 -32.91 -9.36 6.00
CA ILE A 237 -31.97 -8.56 5.24
C ILE A 237 -31.05 -9.43 4.40
N LYS A 238 -30.75 -10.66 4.84
CA LYS A 238 -29.96 -11.60 4.04
C LYS A 238 -30.56 -11.89 2.66
N ASN A 239 -31.84 -11.68 2.49
CA ASN A 239 -32.53 -11.81 1.19
C ASN A 239 -32.36 -10.56 0.30
N LYS A 240 -31.92 -9.41 0.87
CA LYS A 240 -31.68 -8.15 0.14
C LYS A 240 -30.24 -7.99 -0.33
N PHE A 241 -29.30 -8.75 0.24
CA PHE A 241 -27.88 -8.61 -0.04
C PHE A 241 -27.22 -9.95 -0.35
N SER A 242 -26.30 -9.94 -1.33
CA SER A 242 -25.31 -10.99 -1.53
C SER A 242 -23.97 -10.54 -0.97
N LEU A 243 -23.40 -11.31 -0.06
CA LEU A 243 -22.16 -11.00 0.62
C LEU A 243 -20.96 -11.67 -0.05
N TYR A 244 -19.88 -10.91 -0.27
CA TYR A 244 -18.70 -11.38 -0.97
C TYR A 244 -17.42 -11.17 -0.17
N ALA A 245 -16.45 -12.07 -0.34
CA ALA A 245 -15.05 -11.85 0.02
C ALA A 245 -14.19 -12.11 -1.23
N ILE A 246 -13.81 -11.04 -1.93
CA ILE A 246 -13.10 -11.09 -3.21
C ILE A 246 -11.60 -11.00 -2.96
N GLY A 247 -10.91 -12.12 -3.14
CA GLY A 247 -9.48 -12.24 -2.87
C GLY A 247 -9.16 -13.51 -2.11
N ALA A 248 -8.03 -13.51 -1.39
CA ALA A 248 -7.62 -14.66 -0.60
C ALA A 248 -8.15 -14.58 0.83
N VAL A 249 -9.00 -15.50 1.23
CA VAL A 249 -9.48 -15.60 2.62
C VAL A 249 -8.57 -16.55 3.40
N LYS A 250 -7.85 -16.02 4.41
CA LYS A 250 -6.87 -16.77 5.19
C LYS A 250 -7.41 -17.27 6.51
N ASP A 251 -8.28 -16.48 7.14
CA ASP A 251 -8.86 -16.82 8.44
C ASP A 251 -10.38 -16.85 8.32
N ASN A 252 -11.04 -17.67 9.15
CA ASN A 252 -12.49 -17.85 9.23
C ASN A 252 -13.16 -18.29 7.90
N TYR A 253 -12.43 -18.98 7.03
CA TYR A 253 -12.90 -19.33 5.69
C TYR A 253 -14.17 -20.17 5.71
N GLU A 254 -14.18 -21.24 6.50
CA GLU A 254 -15.32 -22.17 6.62
C GLU A 254 -16.54 -21.47 7.23
N GLU A 255 -16.34 -20.71 8.32
CA GLU A 255 -17.42 -19.99 9.00
C GLU A 255 -18.07 -18.91 8.09
N LEU A 256 -17.27 -18.23 7.27
CA LEU A 256 -17.81 -17.29 6.28
C LEU A 256 -18.65 -17.99 5.21
N LEU A 257 -18.23 -19.16 4.71
CA LEU A 257 -19.00 -19.95 3.76
C LEU A 257 -20.33 -20.46 4.37
N GLU A 258 -20.31 -20.94 5.59
CA GLU A 258 -21.51 -21.42 6.33
C GLU A 258 -22.51 -20.28 6.53
N ASN A 259 -22.04 -19.05 6.65
CA ASN A 259 -22.88 -17.85 6.73
C ASN A 259 -23.28 -17.27 5.35
N GLY A 260 -23.04 -17.99 4.27
CA GLY A 260 -23.49 -17.64 2.92
C GLY A 260 -22.64 -16.63 2.19
N VAL A 261 -21.41 -16.36 2.64
CA VAL A 261 -20.48 -15.48 1.94
C VAL A 261 -19.92 -16.16 0.69
N ILE A 262 -20.01 -15.50 -0.44
CA ILE A 262 -19.45 -15.96 -1.71
C ILE A 262 -17.96 -15.63 -1.76
N ILE A 263 -17.10 -16.66 -1.87
CA ILE A 263 -15.64 -16.53 -1.82
C ILE A 263 -15.00 -17.06 -3.12
N PRO A 264 -15.04 -16.31 -4.22
CA PRO A 264 -14.62 -16.82 -5.52
C PRO A 264 -13.12 -17.14 -5.61
N GLY A 265 -12.28 -16.49 -4.79
CA GLY A 265 -10.84 -16.71 -4.74
C GLY A 265 -10.38 -17.80 -3.77
N GLY A 266 -11.29 -18.32 -2.95
CA GLY A 266 -10.96 -19.31 -1.93
C GLY A 266 -9.84 -18.85 -1.00
N LYS A 267 -9.02 -19.81 -0.54
CA LYS A 267 -7.85 -19.55 0.33
C LYS A 267 -6.63 -18.97 -0.43
N TYR A 268 -6.62 -19.02 -1.75
CA TYR A 268 -5.45 -18.68 -2.57
C TYR A 268 -5.55 -17.34 -3.30
N GLY A 269 -6.76 -16.81 -3.47
CA GLY A 269 -7.04 -15.58 -4.19
C GLY A 269 -7.29 -15.79 -5.68
N LEU A 270 -7.52 -14.70 -6.39
CA LEU A 270 -7.82 -14.63 -7.82
C LEU A 270 -6.63 -14.05 -8.60
N ASP A 271 -6.56 -14.32 -9.89
CA ASP A 271 -5.77 -13.52 -10.83
C ASP A 271 -6.40 -12.12 -10.98
N ARG A 272 -5.63 -11.17 -11.54
CA ARG A 272 -6.07 -9.77 -11.60
C ARG A 272 -7.32 -9.56 -12.46
N ILE A 273 -7.46 -10.28 -13.55
CA ILE A 273 -8.61 -10.12 -14.46
C ILE A 273 -9.90 -10.59 -13.77
N SER A 274 -9.86 -11.78 -13.18
CA SER A 274 -10.97 -12.34 -12.43
C SER A 274 -11.32 -11.47 -11.21
N PHE A 275 -10.31 -10.98 -10.48
CA PHE A 275 -10.50 -10.08 -9.35
C PHE A 275 -11.24 -8.80 -9.77
N ASP A 276 -10.74 -8.11 -10.82
CA ASP A 276 -11.35 -6.87 -11.32
C ASP A 276 -12.79 -7.11 -11.82
N SER A 277 -13.08 -8.28 -12.40
CA SER A 277 -14.44 -8.63 -12.83
C SER A 277 -15.40 -8.70 -11.65
N TYR A 278 -15.03 -9.43 -10.58
CA TYR A 278 -15.88 -9.53 -9.38
C TYR A 278 -16.03 -8.18 -8.65
N VAL A 279 -14.96 -7.38 -8.55
CA VAL A 279 -15.03 -6.05 -7.92
C VAL A 279 -16.00 -5.13 -8.66
N LYS A 280 -16.04 -5.17 -9.99
CA LYS A 280 -16.99 -4.39 -10.81
C LYS A 280 -18.45 -4.73 -10.51
N GLU A 281 -18.74 -5.96 -10.11
CA GLU A 281 -20.10 -6.39 -9.80
C GLU A 281 -20.58 -5.93 -8.42
N LEU A 282 -19.68 -5.53 -7.51
CA LEU A 282 -20.08 -5.01 -6.21
C LEU A 282 -20.77 -3.67 -6.32
N ASP A 283 -21.76 -3.45 -5.46
CA ASP A 283 -22.39 -2.15 -5.24
C ASP A 283 -21.63 -1.34 -4.16
N TYR A 284 -21.16 -2.02 -3.09
CA TYR A 284 -20.39 -1.42 -2.01
C TYR A 284 -19.22 -2.32 -1.62
N ILE A 285 -18.11 -1.69 -1.21
CA ILE A 285 -16.93 -2.41 -0.69
C ILE A 285 -16.82 -2.19 0.82
N LEU A 286 -16.64 -3.28 1.56
CA LEU A 286 -16.46 -3.27 3.01
C LEU A 286 -14.99 -3.26 3.40
N TYR A 287 -14.62 -2.41 4.39
CA TYR A 287 -13.30 -2.42 5.01
C TYR A 287 -13.40 -2.40 6.53
N PHE A 288 -12.72 -3.35 7.16
CA PHE A 288 -12.74 -3.55 8.62
C PHE A 288 -11.44 -3.15 9.32
N TYR A 289 -10.72 -2.18 8.76
CA TYR A 289 -9.47 -1.69 9.35
C TYR A 289 -9.79 -0.66 10.44
N GLY A 290 -9.91 -1.11 11.70
CA GLY A 290 -10.29 -0.24 12.82
C GLY A 290 -9.27 0.86 13.12
N ILE A 291 -9.64 1.78 14.04
CA ILE A 291 -8.94 3.03 14.37
C ILE A 291 -7.48 2.84 14.82
N GLU A 292 -7.17 1.68 15.42
CA GLU A 292 -5.82 1.36 15.90
C GLU A 292 -4.90 0.80 14.81
N LYS A 293 -5.43 0.55 13.61
CA LYS A 293 -4.72 -0.01 12.46
C LYS A 293 -4.51 1.07 11.39
N TYR A 294 -3.53 0.87 10.54
CA TYR A 294 -3.25 1.79 9.43
C TYR A 294 -2.91 3.24 9.85
N LYS A 295 -2.29 3.42 11.03
CA LYS A 295 -1.82 4.73 11.49
C LYS A 295 -0.54 5.16 10.76
N LEU A 296 0.36 4.22 10.47
CA LEU A 296 1.67 4.51 9.87
C LEU A 296 1.86 3.88 8.49
N ILE A 297 0.77 3.41 7.87
CA ILE A 297 0.80 2.80 6.53
C ILE A 297 -0.37 3.26 5.67
N ALA A 298 -0.14 3.30 4.37
CA ALA A 298 -1.19 3.51 3.39
C ALA A 298 -1.92 2.20 3.06
N SER A 299 -3.24 2.25 2.93
CA SER A 299 -4.02 1.11 2.45
C SER A 299 -3.99 1.05 0.92
N GLY A 300 -3.33 0.05 0.36
CA GLY A 300 -3.39 -0.20 -1.08
C GLY A 300 -4.76 -0.67 -1.58
N ALA A 301 -5.54 -1.33 -0.72
CA ALA A 301 -6.83 -1.90 -1.09
C ALA A 301 -7.92 -0.84 -1.40
N ILE A 302 -7.86 0.34 -0.77
CA ILE A 302 -8.84 1.41 -1.03
C ILE A 302 -8.79 1.87 -2.49
N PHE A 303 -7.62 1.74 -3.15
CA PHE A 303 -7.47 2.11 -4.56
C PHE A 303 -8.18 1.15 -5.52
N ASP A 304 -8.54 -0.06 -5.10
CA ASP A 304 -9.43 -0.91 -5.87
C ASP A 304 -10.87 -0.36 -5.85
N ALA A 305 -11.34 0.17 -4.71
CA ALA A 305 -12.63 0.86 -4.63
C ALA A 305 -12.63 2.14 -5.50
N ILE A 306 -11.61 2.97 -5.40
CA ILE A 306 -11.48 4.21 -6.19
C ILE A 306 -11.43 3.86 -7.68
N ARG A 307 -10.62 2.88 -8.09
CA ARG A 307 -10.45 2.45 -9.48
C ARG A 307 -11.74 2.00 -10.14
N HIS A 308 -12.59 1.32 -9.40
CA HIS A 308 -13.87 0.81 -9.88
C HIS A 308 -15.04 1.71 -9.49
N GLN A 309 -14.76 2.89 -8.89
CA GLN A 309 -15.75 3.87 -8.42
C GLN A 309 -16.84 3.23 -7.55
N LYS A 310 -16.41 2.31 -6.69
CA LYS A 310 -17.31 1.63 -5.76
C LYS A 310 -17.31 2.34 -4.41
N PRO A 311 -18.47 2.79 -3.93
CA PRO A 311 -18.57 3.40 -2.61
C PRO A 311 -18.17 2.39 -1.52
N ILE A 312 -17.58 2.93 -0.45
CA ILE A 312 -17.13 2.11 0.67
C ILE A 312 -18.07 2.22 1.86
N ILE A 313 -18.15 1.15 2.66
CA ILE A 313 -18.65 1.17 4.03
C ILE A 313 -17.50 0.63 4.88
N ALA A 314 -16.87 1.48 5.67
CA ALA A 314 -15.60 1.16 6.29
C ALA A 314 -15.55 1.58 7.76
N LEU A 315 -14.85 0.81 8.59
CA LEU A 315 -14.46 1.29 9.91
C LEU A 315 -13.49 2.47 9.75
N LYS A 316 -13.68 3.51 10.55
CA LYS A 316 -12.79 4.67 10.61
C LYS A 316 -11.37 4.24 10.94
N ASN A 317 -10.42 4.77 10.20
CA ASN A 317 -9.00 4.74 10.52
C ASN A 317 -8.34 6.00 9.98
N THR A 318 -7.19 6.34 10.51
CA THR A 318 -6.48 7.59 10.19
C THR A 318 -6.24 7.77 8.69
N TYR A 319 -5.95 6.69 7.95
CA TYR A 319 -5.67 6.80 6.53
C TYR A 319 -6.93 7.06 5.68
N PHE A 320 -8.05 6.44 6.02
CA PHE A 320 -9.32 6.67 5.32
C PHE A 320 -9.88 8.06 5.60
N GLU A 321 -9.82 8.51 6.86
CA GLU A 321 -10.19 9.89 7.23
C GLU A 321 -9.30 10.92 6.51
N TYR A 322 -7.99 10.67 6.43
CA TYR A 322 -7.08 11.52 5.68
C TYR A 322 -7.46 11.64 4.21
N LEU A 323 -7.75 10.53 3.53
CA LEU A 323 -8.16 10.54 2.13
C LEU A 323 -9.49 11.26 1.93
N SER A 324 -10.48 10.98 2.79
CA SER A 324 -11.80 11.62 2.77
C SER A 324 -11.69 13.14 2.96
N ASN A 325 -10.95 13.59 3.96
CA ASN A 325 -10.74 15.01 4.24
C ASN A 325 -9.98 15.73 3.09
N LYS A 326 -9.06 15.05 2.43
CA LYS A 326 -8.21 15.65 1.40
C LYS A 326 -8.85 15.65 0.01
N TYR A 327 -9.59 14.60 -0.33
CA TYR A 327 -10.09 14.35 -1.69
C TYR A 327 -11.60 14.22 -1.78
N GLY A 328 -12.30 14.16 -0.65
CA GLY A 328 -13.75 14.01 -0.55
C GLY A 328 -14.18 12.59 -0.24
N ASP A 329 -15.43 12.49 0.22
CA ASP A 329 -16.01 11.22 0.65
C ASP A 329 -16.31 10.31 -0.55
N ILE A 330 -15.94 9.04 -0.42
CA ILE A 330 -16.26 7.97 -1.39
C ILE A 330 -17.14 6.89 -0.78
N GLY A 331 -17.80 7.18 0.35
CA GLY A 331 -18.65 6.23 1.06
C GLY A 331 -18.85 6.63 2.50
N PHE A 332 -19.08 5.66 3.35
CA PHE A 332 -19.37 5.84 4.77
C PHE A 332 -18.19 5.39 5.62
N LEU A 333 -17.77 6.26 6.54
CA LEU A 333 -16.81 5.92 7.59
C LEU A 333 -17.54 5.74 8.91
N CYS A 334 -17.49 4.53 9.47
CA CYS A 334 -18.23 4.08 10.63
C CYS A 334 -17.35 3.98 11.88
N ASP A 335 -17.89 4.31 13.04
CA ASP A 335 -17.17 4.20 14.32
C ASP A 335 -17.05 2.74 14.79
N ASN A 336 -18.04 1.90 14.45
CA ASN A 336 -18.11 0.49 14.89
C ASN A 336 -18.94 -0.36 13.93
N ILE A 337 -19.01 -1.67 14.20
CA ILE A 337 -19.75 -2.65 13.39
C ILE A 337 -21.25 -2.43 13.44
N GLU A 338 -21.80 -1.94 14.56
CA GLU A 338 -23.22 -1.59 14.70
C GLU A 338 -23.60 -0.54 13.69
N GLN A 339 -22.80 0.51 13.56
CA GLN A 339 -23.07 1.58 12.61
C GLN A 339 -22.94 1.07 11.16
N MET A 340 -21.98 0.17 10.87
CA MET A 340 -21.91 -0.47 9.55
C MET A 340 -23.17 -1.27 9.25
N ALA A 341 -23.66 -2.07 10.20
CA ALA A 341 -24.89 -2.85 10.05
C ALA A 341 -26.09 -1.93 9.79
N THR A 342 -26.26 -0.86 10.59
CA THR A 342 -27.35 0.11 10.43
C THR A 342 -27.33 0.77 9.05
N ILE A 343 -26.15 1.15 8.55
CA ILE A 343 -26.01 1.72 7.20
C ILE A 343 -26.45 0.70 6.15
N ILE A 344 -25.96 -0.55 6.22
CA ILE A 344 -26.31 -1.61 5.27
C ILE A 344 -27.81 -1.85 5.27
N GLU A 345 -28.43 -1.95 6.44
CA GLU A 345 -29.88 -2.16 6.60
C GLU A 345 -30.72 -1.08 5.94
N ASN A 346 -30.24 0.16 5.96
CA ASN A 346 -30.89 1.32 5.37
C ASN A 346 -30.55 1.53 3.88
N LEU A 347 -29.68 0.71 3.28
CA LEU A 347 -29.41 0.80 1.85
C LEU A 347 -30.68 0.44 1.06
N SER A 348 -30.98 1.27 0.08
CA SER A 348 -32.08 1.05 -0.84
C SER A 348 -31.56 0.59 -2.20
N THR A 349 -32.22 -0.41 -2.78
CA THR A 349 -31.97 -0.83 -4.15
C THR A 349 -32.42 0.20 -5.20
N THR A 350 -33.26 1.16 -4.77
CA THR A 350 -33.85 2.16 -5.66
C THR A 350 -33.15 3.51 -5.64
N ILE A 351 -32.35 3.80 -4.59
CA ILE A 351 -31.66 5.08 -4.44
C ILE A 351 -30.17 4.83 -4.41
N SER A 352 -29.50 5.05 -5.53
CA SER A 352 -28.04 5.05 -5.59
C SER A 352 -27.51 6.36 -5.02
N MET A 353 -26.80 6.32 -3.90
CA MET A 353 -26.03 7.47 -3.42
C MET A 353 -24.86 7.71 -4.36
N LYS A 354 -24.77 8.92 -4.92
CA LYS A 354 -23.69 9.33 -5.80
C LYS A 354 -22.52 9.88 -4.96
N PHE A 355 -21.39 9.20 -5.00
CA PHE A 355 -20.13 9.69 -4.46
C PHE A 355 -19.24 10.23 -5.58
N ASN A 356 -18.47 11.28 -5.28
CA ASN A 356 -17.64 11.92 -6.29
C ASN A 356 -16.19 11.43 -6.21
N PHE A 357 -15.77 10.63 -7.15
CA PHE A 357 -14.41 10.10 -7.25
C PHE A 357 -13.45 11.00 -8.05
N SER A 358 -13.93 12.06 -8.70
CA SER A 358 -13.13 12.85 -9.64
C SER A 358 -11.85 13.43 -9.01
N ASN A 359 -11.92 13.93 -7.78
CA ASN A 359 -10.76 14.51 -7.09
C ASN A 359 -9.63 13.48 -6.90
N TYR A 360 -9.97 12.22 -6.65
CA TYR A 360 -8.97 11.15 -6.53
C TYR A 360 -8.24 10.92 -7.86
N TYR A 361 -8.98 10.91 -8.98
CA TYR A 361 -8.40 10.73 -10.30
C TYR A 361 -7.53 11.91 -10.74
N VAL A 362 -7.92 13.13 -10.39
CA VAL A 362 -7.14 14.34 -10.70
C VAL A 362 -5.85 14.39 -9.90
N ASN A 363 -5.91 14.07 -8.60
CA ASN A 363 -4.81 14.33 -7.68
C ASN A 363 -3.87 13.14 -7.46
N LEU A 364 -4.34 11.90 -7.65
CA LEU A 364 -3.55 10.68 -7.42
C LEU A 364 -3.11 9.98 -8.70
N ASN A 365 -3.38 10.56 -9.87
CA ASN A 365 -2.92 10.01 -11.14
C ASN A 365 -1.39 10.09 -11.30
N GLN A 366 -0.90 9.41 -12.31
CA GLN A 366 0.54 9.34 -12.59
C GLN A 366 1.19 10.72 -12.78
N ALA A 367 0.53 11.65 -13.47
CA ALA A 367 1.10 12.98 -13.74
C ALA A 367 1.25 13.80 -12.44
N SER A 368 0.23 13.78 -11.58
CA SER A 368 0.28 14.41 -10.26
C SER A 368 1.35 13.77 -9.38
N PHE A 369 1.45 12.44 -9.38
CA PHE A 369 2.50 11.73 -8.66
C PHE A 369 3.90 12.15 -9.13
N ILE A 370 4.17 12.20 -10.43
CA ILE A 370 5.45 12.64 -11.01
C ILE A 370 5.79 14.06 -10.54
N LYS A 371 4.82 14.98 -10.58
CA LYS A 371 5.00 16.38 -10.13
C LYS A 371 5.41 16.44 -8.65
N HIS A 372 4.69 15.72 -7.77
CA HIS A 372 4.98 15.70 -6.34
C HIS A 372 6.30 14.99 -6.02
N PHE A 373 6.58 13.88 -6.69
CA PHE A 373 7.84 13.15 -6.50
C PHE A 373 9.05 13.98 -7.00
N ARG A 374 8.92 14.70 -8.10
CA ARG A 374 9.93 15.66 -8.56
C ARG A 374 10.23 16.69 -7.47
N LYS A 375 9.20 17.32 -6.89
CA LYS A 375 9.35 18.27 -5.80
C LYS A 375 10.06 17.64 -4.61
N LEU A 376 9.64 16.43 -4.18
CA LEU A 376 10.27 15.70 -3.08
C LEU A 376 11.77 15.50 -3.30
N ILE A 377 12.18 15.10 -4.51
CA ILE A 377 13.59 14.90 -4.85
C ILE A 377 14.35 16.22 -4.81
N PHE A 378 13.79 17.31 -5.38
CA PHE A 378 14.42 18.63 -5.35
C PHE A 378 14.61 19.13 -3.92
N ASP A 379 13.57 19.10 -3.10
CA ASP A 379 13.60 19.57 -1.70
C ASP A 379 14.52 18.72 -0.80
N SER A 380 14.85 17.48 -1.21
CA SER A 380 15.68 16.56 -0.42
C SER A 380 17.17 16.60 -0.80
N TYR A 381 17.52 16.90 -2.05
CA TYR A 381 18.88 16.62 -2.56
C TYR A 381 19.45 17.71 -3.48
N ILE A 382 18.69 18.75 -3.81
CA ILE A 382 19.12 19.83 -4.72
C ILE A 382 18.98 21.18 -4.05
#